data_b43dae9d39b6a1269f203196599dcb1b
#
_entry.id   b43dae9d39b6a1269f203196599dcb1b
#
_cell.length_a   1.000
_cell.length_b   1.000
_cell.length_c   1.000
_cell.angle_alpha   90.00
_cell.angle_beta   90.00
_cell.angle_gamma   90.00
#
_symmetry.space_group_name_H-M   'P 1'
#
loop_
_entity.id
_entity.type
_entity.pdbx_description
1 polymer ?
#
loop_
_entity_poly.entity_id
_entity_poly.type
_entity_poly.pdbx_seq_one_letter_code
_entity_poly.pdbx_strand_id
1 'polypeptide(L)'
;MNTAAPHTLPKRLLTLALSLVFLFTCLPAALAVDLNVDAGFYFKQSRGGTCTLASAAMMLRRRAYFDGLTDWTDVTENSVRSTAWANGLSHSFTYKEMQVGYATLPSGLQSKTAVLISLLEQHPEGIVLYDRTQPHAVLLTDYTNGVFYCSDPAGNIGYGRIPITSSSVSIARASCYWYVTTDHNSVAAQADGLRLEGVRYPVNIRTGSGMTLTGTADSAAGTTLTGVQVAVLDAADRTVQSAAAQTNAAAFSLNELDSQIRFGELPEGSYTYMVLVTDSTGESLCFASDFTVSGSANSTQTYWSVKDAEGTKLQQTVKQMETTVETAAESTKSWFAKLFG
;
A
#
# COMPACT_ATOMS: atom_id res chain seq x y z
N MET A 1 44.43 -16.10 47.68
CA MET A 1 43.56 -14.99 47.32
C MET A 1 43.68 -14.73 45.84
N ASN A 2 42.81 -15.27 45.05
CA ASN A 2 42.77 -15.05 43.58
C ASN A 2 41.73 -13.96 43.29
N THR A 3 42.20 -12.79 42.91
CA THR A 3 41.37 -11.71 42.43
C THR A 3 41.09 -11.93 40.93
N ALA A 4 39.85 -12.28 40.61
CA ALA A 4 39.40 -12.35 39.21
C ALA A 4 39.34 -10.93 38.62
N ALA A 5 40.02 -10.74 37.48
CA ALA A 5 39.95 -9.50 36.71
C ALA A 5 38.58 -9.31 36.06
N PRO A 6 38.08 -8.09 35.98
CA PRO A 6 36.77 -7.85 35.34
C PRO A 6 36.91 -8.03 33.82
N HIS A 7 36.11 -8.91 33.27
CA HIS A 7 35.97 -9.07 31.81
C HIS A 7 35.29 -7.82 31.22
N THR A 8 36.06 -6.94 30.63
CA THR A 8 35.54 -5.86 29.81
C THR A 8 35.06 -6.44 28.47
N LEU A 9 33.76 -6.40 28.22
CA LEU A 9 33.18 -6.70 26.91
C LEU A 9 33.86 -5.81 25.84
N PRO A 10 34.24 -6.38 24.70
CA PRO A 10 34.88 -5.61 23.67
C PRO A 10 33.96 -4.49 23.17
N LYS A 11 34.46 -3.25 23.15
CA LYS A 11 33.70 -2.05 22.78
C LYS A 11 32.95 -2.20 21.44
N ARG A 12 33.41 -3.06 20.54
CA ARG A 12 32.76 -3.38 19.25
C ARG A 12 31.41 -4.13 19.42
N LEU A 13 31.27 -5.01 20.42
CA LEU A 13 30.03 -5.71 20.70
C LEU A 13 28.98 -4.77 21.32
N LEU A 14 29.41 -3.82 22.15
CA LEU A 14 28.53 -2.81 22.72
C LEU A 14 28.02 -1.83 21.66
N THR A 15 28.87 -1.45 20.70
CA THR A 15 28.49 -0.57 19.58
C THR A 15 27.51 -1.27 18.64
N LEU A 16 27.72 -2.57 18.36
CA LEU A 16 26.79 -3.36 17.53
C LEU A 16 25.42 -3.53 18.21
N ALA A 17 25.40 -3.83 19.52
CA ALA A 17 24.15 -3.94 20.26
C ALA A 17 23.40 -2.60 20.36
N LEU A 18 24.11 -1.47 20.57
CA LEU A 18 23.50 -0.14 20.55
C LEU A 18 23.00 0.25 19.16
N SER A 19 23.71 -0.08 18.10
CA SER A 19 23.28 0.17 16.71
C SER A 19 22.04 -0.65 16.36
N LEU A 20 21.95 -1.91 16.80
CA LEU A 20 20.76 -2.74 16.61
C LEU A 20 19.57 -2.20 17.39
N VAL A 21 19.75 -1.80 18.65
CA VAL A 21 18.67 -1.19 19.46
C VAL A 21 18.23 0.15 18.86
N PHE A 22 19.14 0.95 18.31
CA PHE A 22 18.80 2.21 17.63
C PHE A 22 18.07 1.96 16.29
N LEU A 23 18.38 0.87 15.58
CA LEU A 23 17.62 0.45 14.39
C LEU A 23 16.14 0.13 14.72
N PHE A 24 15.86 -0.46 15.89
CA PHE A 24 14.51 -0.83 16.29
C PHE A 24 13.74 0.28 17.00
N THR A 25 14.43 1.24 17.64
CA THR A 25 13.75 2.37 18.30
C THR A 25 13.55 3.58 17.40
N CYS A 26 14.28 3.64 16.26
CA CYS A 26 14.18 4.68 15.25
C CYS A 26 13.59 4.20 13.93
N LEU A 27 12.99 3.00 13.86
CA LEU A 27 11.96 2.77 12.87
C LEU A 27 10.83 3.76 13.24
N PRO A 28 10.72 4.94 12.59
CA PRO A 28 9.41 5.53 12.50
C PRO A 28 8.63 4.34 11.93
N ALA A 29 7.56 3.93 12.59
CA ALA A 29 6.50 3.24 11.90
C ALA A 29 6.45 3.98 10.58
N ALA A 30 6.94 3.34 9.49
CA ALA A 30 6.86 3.95 8.19
C ALA A 30 5.44 4.41 8.18
N LEU A 31 5.26 5.73 8.20
CA LEU A 31 3.93 6.27 8.25
C LEU A 31 3.36 5.79 6.93
N ALA A 32 2.89 4.54 6.96
CA ALA A 32 1.90 4.11 6.01
C ALA A 32 0.92 5.25 6.09
N VAL A 33 0.95 6.12 5.09
CA VAL A 33 0.01 7.22 5.03
C VAL A 33 -1.29 6.49 5.17
N ASP A 34 -1.92 6.63 6.31
CA ASP A 34 -3.20 6.00 6.52
C ASP A 34 -4.13 6.73 5.57
N LEU A 35 -4.22 6.19 4.34
CA LEU A 35 -5.11 6.69 3.30
C LEU A 35 -6.56 6.71 3.79
N ASN A 36 -6.81 6.15 4.95
CA ASN A 36 -8.07 6.13 5.65
C ASN A 36 -8.24 7.36 6.55
N VAL A 37 -7.15 8.01 6.94
CA VAL A 37 -7.18 9.26 7.70
C VAL A 37 -7.02 10.40 6.71
N ASP A 38 -7.90 11.34 6.78
CA ASP A 38 -8.05 12.62 6.11
C ASP A 38 -6.71 13.33 5.73
N ALA A 39 -6.00 12.78 4.78
CA ALA A 39 -4.80 13.39 4.22
C ALA A 39 -5.12 14.37 3.07
N GLY A 40 -6.29 15.00 3.09
CA GLY A 40 -6.73 15.90 2.04
C GLY A 40 -7.21 15.20 0.77
N PHE A 41 -7.40 13.87 0.81
CA PHE A 41 -7.97 13.12 -0.32
C PHE A 41 -9.46 13.31 -0.46
N TYR A 42 -10.14 13.59 0.63
CA TYR A 42 -11.59 13.61 0.72
C TYR A 42 -12.11 15.03 0.83
N PHE A 43 -13.18 15.32 0.12
CA PHE A 43 -13.80 16.63 0.14
C PHE A 43 -15.30 16.55 -0.18
N LYS A 44 -16.03 17.59 0.22
CA LYS A 44 -17.45 17.72 -0.04
C LYS A 44 -17.70 18.08 -1.51
N GLN A 45 -18.78 17.52 -2.07
CA GLN A 45 -19.29 17.97 -3.36
C GLN A 45 -19.61 19.49 -3.32
N SER A 46 -19.28 20.19 -4.39
CA SER A 46 -19.43 21.64 -4.46
C SER A 46 -20.89 22.10 -4.48
N ARG A 47 -21.81 21.24 -4.95
CA ARG A 47 -23.26 21.51 -5.01
C ARG A 47 -24.04 20.21 -5.06
N GLY A 48 -25.35 20.28 -4.81
CA GLY A 48 -26.28 19.14 -4.97
C GLY A 48 -26.22 18.57 -6.39
N GLY A 49 -26.24 17.23 -6.50
CA GLY A 49 -26.23 16.52 -7.78
C GLY A 49 -24.85 16.29 -8.40
N THR A 50 -23.77 16.69 -7.74
CA THR A 50 -22.39 16.45 -8.26
C THR A 50 -21.66 15.34 -7.50
N CYS A 51 -22.37 14.47 -6.79
CA CYS A 51 -21.77 13.39 -6.00
C CYS A 51 -20.86 12.46 -6.83
N THR A 52 -21.29 12.09 -8.05
CA THR A 52 -20.46 11.25 -8.95
C THR A 52 -19.18 11.95 -9.37
N LEU A 53 -19.23 13.26 -9.68
CA LEU A 53 -18.05 14.03 -10.07
C LEU A 53 -17.09 14.22 -8.89
N ALA A 54 -17.62 14.53 -7.71
CA ALA A 54 -16.80 14.67 -6.51
C ALA A 54 -16.12 13.34 -6.12
N SER A 55 -16.88 12.23 -6.18
CA SER A 55 -16.30 10.90 -5.94
C SER A 55 -15.24 10.52 -6.98
N ALA A 56 -15.44 10.86 -8.27
CA ALA A 56 -14.45 10.64 -9.30
C ALA A 56 -13.20 11.51 -9.10
N ALA A 57 -13.36 12.76 -8.68
CA ALA A 57 -12.24 13.62 -8.37
C ALA A 57 -11.43 13.14 -7.15
N MET A 58 -12.09 12.62 -6.12
CA MET A 58 -11.41 11.98 -4.97
C MET A 58 -10.66 10.71 -5.39
N MET A 59 -11.25 9.87 -6.25
CA MET A 59 -10.58 8.69 -6.83
C MET A 59 -9.33 9.08 -7.61
N LEU A 60 -9.46 10.02 -8.54
CA LEU A 60 -8.34 10.52 -9.35
C LEU A 60 -7.26 11.23 -8.51
N ARG A 61 -7.67 11.92 -7.44
CA ARG A 61 -6.74 12.54 -6.50
C ARG A 61 -5.91 11.51 -5.75
N ARG A 62 -6.53 10.43 -5.28
CA ARG A 62 -5.84 9.29 -4.67
C ARG A 62 -4.94 8.60 -5.69
N ARG A 63 -5.42 8.41 -6.92
CA ARG A 63 -4.60 7.82 -7.99
C ARG A 63 -3.38 8.69 -8.31
N ALA A 64 -3.55 10.00 -8.47
CA ALA A 64 -2.46 10.94 -8.69
C ALA A 64 -1.42 10.89 -7.55
N TYR A 65 -1.88 10.75 -6.31
CA TYR A 65 -1.00 10.58 -5.16
C TYR A 65 -0.21 9.26 -5.25
N PHE A 66 -0.86 8.14 -5.57
CA PHE A 66 -0.19 6.83 -5.73
C PHE A 66 0.79 6.81 -6.90
N ASP A 67 0.47 7.52 -7.97
CA ASP A 67 1.37 7.68 -9.13
C ASP A 67 2.50 8.68 -8.85
N GLY A 68 2.62 9.23 -7.64
CA GLY A 68 3.69 10.15 -7.23
C GLY A 68 3.62 11.53 -7.89
N LEU A 69 2.46 11.94 -8.38
CA LEU A 69 2.30 13.28 -8.97
C LEU A 69 2.37 14.35 -7.88
N THR A 70 3.28 15.33 -8.04
CA THR A 70 3.50 16.40 -7.06
C THR A 70 2.30 17.35 -6.95
N ASP A 71 1.49 17.44 -7.99
CA ASP A 71 0.29 18.28 -8.08
C ASP A 71 -1.02 17.51 -7.80
N TRP A 72 -0.94 16.39 -7.07
CA TRP A 72 -2.11 15.58 -6.73
C TRP A 72 -3.19 16.37 -5.98
N THR A 73 -2.81 17.40 -5.21
CA THR A 73 -3.74 18.28 -4.49
C THR A 73 -4.58 19.15 -5.42
N ASP A 74 -4.12 19.37 -6.67
CA ASP A 74 -4.83 20.15 -7.68
C ASP A 74 -5.96 19.36 -8.37
N VAL A 75 -6.02 18.05 -8.11
CA VAL A 75 -7.14 17.21 -8.56
C VAL A 75 -8.35 17.52 -7.68
N THR A 76 -9.27 18.31 -8.21
CA THR A 76 -10.46 18.79 -7.54
C THR A 76 -11.70 18.51 -8.39
N GLU A 77 -12.89 18.63 -7.80
CA GLU A 77 -14.14 18.54 -8.57
C GLU A 77 -14.16 19.52 -9.75
N ASN A 78 -13.63 20.73 -9.57
CA ASN A 78 -13.59 21.74 -10.62
C ASN A 78 -12.59 21.41 -11.73
N SER A 79 -11.40 20.91 -11.39
CA SER A 79 -10.38 20.58 -12.40
C SER A 79 -10.80 19.37 -13.25
N VAL A 80 -11.51 18.41 -12.69
CA VAL A 80 -11.98 17.20 -13.39
C VAL A 80 -13.23 17.49 -14.24
N ARG A 81 -14.01 18.50 -13.88
CA ARG A 81 -15.32 18.82 -14.51
C ARG A 81 -15.24 18.99 -16.03
N SER A 82 -14.22 19.69 -16.55
CA SER A 82 -14.12 20.03 -17.97
C SER A 82 -14.01 18.79 -18.88
N THR A 83 -13.43 17.71 -18.37
CA THR A 83 -13.22 16.46 -19.12
C THR A 83 -14.27 15.39 -18.82
N ALA A 84 -14.82 15.40 -17.60
CA ALA A 84 -15.62 14.31 -17.06
C ALA A 84 -17.14 14.58 -17.05
N TRP A 85 -17.58 15.83 -17.24
CA TRP A 85 -18.97 16.21 -16.96
C TRP A 85 -19.68 16.81 -18.18
N ALA A 86 -20.72 16.11 -18.68
CA ALA A 86 -21.61 16.62 -19.73
C ALA A 86 -23.00 16.55 -19.17
N ASN A 87 -23.82 16.40 -18.60
CA ASN A 87 -25.13 16.24 -17.98
C ASN A 87 -25.13 15.14 -16.91
N GLY A 88 -23.99 14.89 -16.31
CA GLY A 88 -23.67 13.82 -15.41
C GLY A 88 -22.24 13.37 -15.65
N LEU A 89 -21.73 12.48 -14.83
CA LEU A 89 -20.40 11.90 -15.03
C LEU A 89 -20.38 11.05 -16.32
N SER A 90 -19.45 11.33 -17.21
CA SER A 90 -19.27 10.56 -18.46
C SER A 90 -18.89 9.11 -18.13
N HIS A 91 -19.36 8.16 -18.94
CA HIS A 91 -19.03 6.75 -18.75
C HIS A 91 -17.54 6.47 -19.02
N SER A 92 -16.91 7.25 -19.88
CA SER A 92 -15.48 7.19 -20.16
C SER A 92 -14.96 8.61 -20.34
N PHE A 93 -13.81 8.90 -19.73
CA PHE A 93 -13.12 10.17 -19.89
C PHE A 93 -11.64 10.00 -19.50
N THR A 94 -10.82 10.96 -19.94
CA THR A 94 -9.41 11.03 -19.56
C THR A 94 -9.17 12.32 -18.79
N TYR A 95 -8.52 12.24 -17.65
CA TYR A 95 -8.05 13.39 -16.89
C TYR A 95 -6.55 13.27 -16.69
N LYS A 96 -5.79 14.24 -17.23
CA LYS A 96 -4.35 14.08 -17.44
C LYS A 96 -4.09 12.76 -18.19
N GLU A 97 -3.27 11.85 -17.67
CA GLU A 97 -2.99 10.56 -18.30
C GLU A 97 -3.85 9.41 -17.73
N MET A 98 -4.69 9.71 -16.75
CA MET A 98 -5.57 8.73 -16.11
C MET A 98 -6.84 8.53 -16.93
N GLN A 99 -7.03 7.35 -17.48
CA GLN A 99 -8.27 6.96 -18.15
C GLN A 99 -9.25 6.39 -17.14
N VAL A 100 -10.49 6.79 -17.22
CA VAL A 100 -11.58 6.30 -16.37
C VAL A 100 -12.57 5.54 -17.23
N GLY A 101 -12.90 4.34 -16.81
CA GLY A 101 -13.92 3.48 -17.40
C GLY A 101 -15.13 3.33 -16.49
N TYR A 102 -16.21 2.80 -17.08
CA TYR A 102 -17.48 2.53 -16.43
C TYR A 102 -17.90 1.08 -16.65
N ALA A 103 -18.47 0.47 -15.62
CA ALA A 103 -19.10 -0.84 -15.74
C ALA A 103 -20.32 -0.98 -14.84
N THR A 104 -21.18 -1.96 -15.18
CA THR A 104 -22.36 -2.32 -14.39
C THR A 104 -22.05 -3.47 -13.45
N LEU A 105 -22.63 -3.44 -12.26
CA LEU A 105 -22.51 -4.54 -11.30
C LEU A 105 -23.46 -5.68 -11.67
N PRO A 106 -23.08 -6.93 -11.37
CA PRO A 106 -23.96 -8.09 -11.54
C PRO A 106 -25.21 -7.98 -10.64
N SER A 107 -26.21 -8.79 -10.90
CA SER A 107 -27.33 -8.97 -9.99
C SER A 107 -26.93 -9.83 -8.78
N GLY A 108 -27.58 -9.57 -7.64
CA GLY A 108 -27.39 -10.34 -6.41
C GLY A 108 -26.26 -9.79 -5.51
N LEU A 109 -26.53 -9.76 -4.21
CA LEU A 109 -25.63 -9.16 -3.21
C LEU A 109 -24.27 -9.89 -3.15
N GLN A 110 -24.28 -11.21 -3.15
CA GLN A 110 -23.06 -12.01 -3.06
C GLN A 110 -22.13 -11.77 -4.26
N SER A 111 -22.68 -11.75 -5.48
CA SER A 111 -21.90 -11.49 -6.70
C SER A 111 -21.34 -10.06 -6.72
N LYS A 112 -22.15 -9.06 -6.31
CA LYS A 112 -21.69 -7.68 -6.16
C LYS A 112 -20.53 -7.58 -5.17
N THR A 113 -20.69 -8.20 -4.00
CA THR A 113 -19.66 -8.20 -2.95
C THR A 113 -18.34 -8.77 -3.47
N ALA A 114 -18.38 -9.92 -4.14
CA ALA A 114 -17.18 -10.55 -4.70
C ALA A 114 -16.48 -9.66 -5.75
N VAL A 115 -17.27 -9.08 -6.67
CA VAL A 115 -16.73 -8.17 -7.70
C VAL A 115 -16.12 -6.91 -7.06
N LEU A 116 -16.78 -6.31 -6.08
CA LEU A 116 -16.29 -5.09 -5.44
C LEU A 116 -15.02 -5.33 -4.62
N ILE A 117 -14.92 -6.47 -3.94
CA ILE A 117 -13.69 -6.86 -3.23
C ILE A 117 -12.53 -6.98 -4.23
N SER A 118 -12.73 -7.74 -5.31
CA SER A 118 -11.70 -7.91 -6.34
C SER A 118 -11.28 -6.59 -7.00
N LEU A 119 -12.23 -5.68 -7.23
CA LEU A 119 -11.93 -4.35 -7.77
C LEU A 119 -11.09 -3.51 -6.80
N LEU A 120 -11.42 -3.52 -5.51
CA LEU A 120 -10.66 -2.75 -4.52
C LEU A 120 -9.24 -3.31 -4.29
N GLU A 121 -9.04 -4.61 -4.55
CA GLU A 121 -7.69 -5.21 -4.58
C GLU A 121 -6.86 -4.73 -5.77
N GLN A 122 -7.50 -4.43 -6.90
CA GLN A 122 -6.86 -3.96 -8.14
C GLN A 122 -6.77 -2.43 -8.21
N HIS A 123 -7.65 -1.71 -7.53
CA HIS A 123 -7.78 -0.26 -7.57
C HIS A 123 -7.69 0.33 -6.15
N PRO A 124 -6.49 0.44 -5.57
CA PRO A 124 -6.29 0.97 -4.22
C PRO A 124 -6.67 2.44 -4.09
N GLU A 125 -6.72 3.17 -5.20
CA GLU A 125 -7.30 4.51 -5.28
C GLU A 125 -8.80 4.51 -4.95
N GLY A 126 -9.43 3.34 -4.97
CA GLY A 126 -10.85 3.16 -4.80
C GLY A 126 -11.63 3.24 -6.12
N ILE A 127 -12.93 3.05 -6.03
CA ILE A 127 -13.86 3.10 -7.16
C ILE A 127 -15.07 4.00 -6.83
N VAL A 128 -15.62 4.67 -7.83
CA VAL A 128 -16.87 5.41 -7.66
C VAL A 128 -18.04 4.43 -7.73
N LEU A 129 -18.74 4.26 -6.63
CA LEU A 129 -19.92 3.37 -6.55
C LEU A 129 -21.21 4.19 -6.61
N TYR A 130 -22.18 3.78 -7.45
CA TYR A 130 -23.42 4.50 -7.67
C TYR A 130 -24.67 3.65 -7.41
N ASP A 131 -25.60 4.22 -6.64
CA ASP A 131 -26.94 3.67 -6.40
C ASP A 131 -27.97 4.45 -7.23
N ARG A 132 -28.57 3.80 -8.24
CA ARG A 132 -29.60 4.43 -9.10
C ARG A 132 -30.94 4.58 -8.41
N THR A 133 -31.24 3.77 -7.40
CA THR A 133 -32.53 3.79 -6.71
C THR A 133 -32.64 4.96 -5.74
N GLN A 134 -31.51 5.39 -5.22
CA GLN A 134 -31.32 6.65 -4.50
C GLN A 134 -30.17 7.38 -5.16
N PRO A 135 -30.42 8.21 -6.21
CA PRO A 135 -29.37 8.75 -7.07
C PRO A 135 -28.24 9.42 -6.28
N HIS A 136 -27.27 8.61 -5.85
CA HIS A 136 -26.13 9.04 -5.06
C HIS A 136 -24.89 8.18 -5.37
N ALA A 137 -23.72 8.78 -5.24
CA ALA A 137 -22.44 8.13 -5.42
C ALA A 137 -21.52 8.41 -4.25
N VAL A 138 -20.66 7.45 -3.97
CA VAL A 138 -19.58 7.55 -3.00
C VAL A 138 -18.27 7.06 -3.63
N LEU A 139 -17.14 7.47 -3.10
CA LEU A 139 -15.87 6.80 -3.35
C LEU A 139 -15.81 5.59 -2.41
N LEU A 140 -15.92 4.37 -2.94
CA LEU A 140 -15.66 3.14 -2.20
C LEU A 140 -14.14 2.96 -2.09
N THR A 141 -13.61 2.88 -0.87
CA THR A 141 -12.17 2.97 -0.62
C THR A 141 -11.51 1.64 -0.34
N ASP A 142 -12.17 0.77 0.42
CA ASP A 142 -11.61 -0.51 0.83
C ASP A 142 -12.65 -1.45 1.44
N TYR A 143 -12.22 -2.71 1.64
CA TYR A 143 -12.99 -3.72 2.36
C TYR A 143 -12.12 -4.31 3.47
N THR A 144 -12.49 -4.02 4.72
CA THR A 144 -11.71 -4.41 5.90
C THR A 144 -12.63 -5.04 6.94
N ASN A 145 -12.24 -6.20 7.50
CA ASN A 145 -12.98 -6.90 8.55
C ASN A 145 -14.46 -7.18 8.21
N GLY A 146 -14.75 -7.51 6.95
CA GLY A 146 -16.12 -7.79 6.52
C GLY A 146 -16.97 -6.56 6.23
N VAL A 147 -16.39 -5.36 6.29
CA VAL A 147 -17.08 -4.08 6.10
C VAL A 147 -16.47 -3.33 4.92
N PHE A 148 -17.34 -2.85 4.03
CA PHE A 148 -16.95 -1.87 3.02
C PHE A 148 -16.87 -0.48 3.64
N TYR A 149 -15.85 0.28 3.25
CA TYR A 149 -15.66 1.66 3.64
C TYR A 149 -15.74 2.58 2.43
N CYS A 150 -16.17 3.80 2.67
CA CYS A 150 -16.31 4.80 1.61
C CYS A 150 -16.07 6.21 2.15
N SER A 151 -15.85 7.15 1.23
CA SER A 151 -15.99 8.58 1.47
C SER A 151 -17.25 9.08 0.77
N ASP A 152 -18.15 9.70 1.54
CA ASP A 152 -19.43 10.21 1.05
C ASP A 152 -19.33 11.73 0.81
N PRO A 153 -19.37 12.21 -0.45
CA PRO A 153 -19.22 13.62 -0.77
C PRO A 153 -20.43 14.49 -0.37
N ALA A 154 -21.56 13.90 -0.05
CA ALA A 154 -22.73 14.65 0.47
C ALA A 154 -22.56 15.03 1.94
N GLY A 155 -21.71 14.35 2.65
CA GLY A 155 -21.10 14.59 3.93
C GLY A 155 -21.86 15.36 5.01
N ASN A 156 -22.75 14.66 5.72
CA ASN A 156 -23.18 15.11 7.04
C ASN A 156 -22.33 14.50 8.17
N ILE A 157 -21.42 13.57 7.85
CA ILE A 157 -20.73 12.68 8.80
C ILE A 157 -19.20 12.87 8.76
N GLY A 158 -18.73 13.92 8.09
CA GLY A 158 -17.29 14.11 7.78
C GLY A 158 -16.92 13.54 6.41
N TYR A 159 -15.81 14.02 5.87
CA TYR A 159 -15.37 13.66 4.51
C TYR A 159 -14.37 12.51 4.47
N GLY A 160 -14.03 11.97 5.62
CA GLY A 160 -13.10 10.86 5.75
C GLY A 160 -13.71 9.50 5.39
N ARG A 161 -12.96 8.48 5.69
CA ARG A 161 -13.35 7.08 5.53
C ARG A 161 -14.41 6.70 6.57
N ILE A 162 -15.59 6.31 6.11
CA ILE A 162 -16.71 5.84 6.94
C ILE A 162 -17.18 4.45 6.48
N PRO A 163 -17.78 3.63 7.36
CA PRO A 163 -18.47 2.42 6.92
C PRO A 163 -19.57 2.78 5.92
N ILE A 164 -19.72 1.99 4.84
CA ILE A 164 -20.75 2.26 3.81
C ILE A 164 -22.16 2.25 4.37
N THR A 165 -22.39 1.56 5.47
CA THR A 165 -23.68 1.56 6.20
C THR A 165 -24.03 2.92 6.80
N SER A 166 -23.08 3.83 6.92
CA SER A 166 -23.30 5.22 7.34
C SER A 166 -23.64 6.16 6.18
N SER A 167 -23.53 5.69 4.93
CA SER A 167 -23.92 6.41 3.72
C SER A 167 -25.35 6.03 3.30
N SER A 168 -25.95 6.82 2.40
CA SER A 168 -27.21 6.47 1.74
C SER A 168 -27.03 5.41 0.64
N VAL A 169 -25.82 5.18 0.15
CA VAL A 169 -25.48 4.13 -0.82
C VAL A 169 -25.36 2.78 -0.11
N SER A 170 -25.92 1.73 -0.70
CA SER A 170 -25.72 0.37 -0.20
C SER A 170 -25.26 -0.57 -1.30
N ILE A 171 -24.42 -1.56 -0.92
CA ILE A 171 -23.93 -2.59 -1.85
C ILE A 171 -25.08 -3.32 -2.56
N ALA A 172 -26.15 -3.62 -1.83
CA ALA A 172 -27.30 -4.34 -2.40
C ALA A 172 -27.96 -3.57 -3.55
N ARG A 173 -28.09 -2.24 -3.43
CA ARG A 173 -28.73 -1.37 -4.42
C ARG A 173 -27.77 -0.80 -5.45
N ALA A 174 -26.47 -0.83 -5.17
CA ALA A 174 -25.46 -0.35 -6.11
C ALA A 174 -25.63 -1.00 -7.49
N SER A 175 -25.52 -0.20 -8.54
CA SER A 175 -25.86 -0.59 -9.92
C SER A 175 -24.67 -0.54 -10.87
N CYS A 176 -23.75 0.37 -10.65
CA CYS A 176 -22.61 0.59 -11.53
C CYS A 176 -21.47 1.29 -10.78
N TYR A 177 -20.31 1.32 -11.43
CA TYR A 177 -19.12 1.93 -10.86
C TYR A 177 -18.24 2.53 -11.97
N TRP A 178 -17.36 3.45 -11.58
CA TRP A 178 -16.24 3.96 -12.38
C TRP A 178 -14.93 3.63 -11.69
N TYR A 179 -13.91 3.38 -12.48
CA TYR A 179 -12.59 2.98 -12.01
C TYR A 179 -11.52 3.49 -12.98
N VAL A 180 -10.29 3.64 -12.53
CA VAL A 180 -9.18 4.01 -13.39
C VAL A 180 -8.73 2.79 -14.17
N THR A 181 -8.67 2.89 -15.50
CA THR A 181 -8.30 1.79 -16.41
C THR A 181 -6.84 1.81 -16.82
N THR A 182 -6.14 2.92 -16.60
CA THR A 182 -4.71 3.04 -16.89
C THR A 182 -3.91 2.28 -15.84
N ASP A 183 -2.95 1.51 -16.25
CA ASP A 183 -2.02 0.86 -15.36
C ASP A 183 -1.23 1.88 -14.55
N HIS A 184 -0.90 1.56 -13.29
CA HIS A 184 -0.04 2.39 -12.45
C HIS A 184 1.35 2.64 -13.07
N ASN A 185 1.80 1.75 -13.94
CA ASN A 185 3.13 1.77 -14.54
C ASN A 185 3.36 2.85 -15.59
N SER A 186 2.33 3.58 -16.06
CA SER A 186 2.53 4.60 -17.11
C SER A 186 3.29 5.84 -16.61
N VAL A 187 3.17 6.16 -15.31
CA VAL A 187 3.92 7.25 -14.65
C VAL A 187 5.12 6.69 -13.88
N ALA A 188 5.03 5.45 -13.45
CA ALA A 188 6.06 4.70 -12.74
C ALA A 188 7.37 4.57 -13.52
N ALA A 189 7.31 4.48 -14.85
CA ALA A 189 8.49 4.40 -15.71
C ALA A 189 9.41 5.65 -15.67
N GLN A 190 9.03 6.71 -14.96
CA GLN A 190 9.78 7.94 -14.81
C GLN A 190 10.28 8.19 -13.37
N ALA A 191 10.16 7.23 -12.47
CA ALA A 191 10.62 7.43 -11.11
C ALA A 191 12.15 7.35 -10.98
N ASP A 192 12.69 8.21 -10.12
CA ASP A 192 14.13 8.35 -9.91
C ASP A 192 14.71 7.34 -8.90
N GLY A 193 13.97 6.30 -8.50
CA GLY A 193 14.44 5.32 -7.52
C GLY A 193 13.62 4.04 -7.44
N LEU A 194 14.09 3.09 -6.65
CA LEU A 194 13.37 1.87 -6.30
C LEU A 194 12.03 2.16 -5.65
N ARG A 195 11.01 1.35 -5.96
CA ARG A 195 9.67 1.52 -5.42
C ARG A 195 9.00 0.20 -5.09
N LEU A 196 8.08 0.29 -4.14
CA LEU A 196 7.13 -0.76 -3.81
C LEU A 196 5.73 -0.19 -3.92
N GLU A 197 4.89 -0.81 -4.73
CA GLU A 197 3.54 -0.33 -5.02
C GLU A 197 2.49 -1.40 -4.77
N GLY A 198 1.41 -1.02 -4.09
CA GLY A 198 0.30 -1.90 -3.81
C GLY A 198 0.67 -3.10 -2.93
N VAL A 199 1.74 -3.00 -2.13
CA VAL A 199 2.18 -4.10 -1.27
C VAL A 199 1.18 -4.31 -0.15
N ARG A 200 0.42 -5.38 -0.26
CA ARG A 200 -0.48 -5.81 0.80
C ARG A 200 0.31 -6.43 1.93
N TYR A 201 0.07 -5.97 3.15
CA TYR A 201 0.71 -6.50 4.34
C TYR A 201 -0.31 -6.79 5.45
N PRO A 202 -0.04 -7.78 6.31
CA PRO A 202 -0.95 -8.13 7.39
C PRO A 202 -0.87 -7.12 8.55
N VAL A 203 -2.01 -6.88 9.20
CA VAL A 203 -2.11 -6.26 10.53
C VAL A 203 -2.48 -7.35 11.55
N ASN A 204 -3.39 -8.23 11.16
CA ASN A 204 -3.69 -9.46 11.88
C ASN A 204 -4.02 -10.58 10.91
N ILE A 205 -3.46 -11.75 11.14
CA ILE A 205 -3.82 -12.99 10.46
C ILE A 205 -4.56 -13.87 11.45
N ARG A 206 -5.74 -14.33 11.06
CA ARG A 206 -6.46 -15.33 11.86
C ARG A 206 -5.70 -16.65 11.83
N THR A 207 -5.53 -17.26 12.98
CA THR A 207 -4.90 -18.58 13.13
C THR A 207 -5.46 -19.58 12.11
N GLY A 208 -4.59 -20.21 11.34
CA GLY A 208 -4.94 -21.15 10.27
C GLY A 208 -5.43 -20.50 8.97
N SER A 209 -5.45 -19.16 8.87
CA SER A 209 -5.81 -18.43 7.65
C SER A 209 -4.56 -17.91 6.94
N GLY A 210 -4.70 -17.60 5.66
CA GLY A 210 -3.65 -16.97 4.86
C GLY A 210 -4.04 -15.59 4.37
N MET A 211 -3.08 -14.94 3.73
CA MET A 211 -3.31 -13.79 2.86
C MET A 211 -2.46 -14.00 1.59
N THR A 212 -2.95 -13.51 0.46
CA THR A 212 -2.21 -13.51 -0.80
C THR A 212 -1.25 -12.33 -0.85
N LEU A 213 -0.01 -12.59 -1.26
CA LEU A 213 0.96 -11.54 -1.54
C LEU A 213 0.52 -10.78 -2.80
N THR A 214 0.42 -9.49 -2.71
CA THR A 214 0.16 -8.58 -3.84
C THR A 214 1.06 -7.37 -3.78
N GLY A 215 1.21 -6.71 -4.90
CA GLY A 215 2.05 -5.54 -5.09
C GLY A 215 3.17 -5.78 -6.07
N THR A 216 3.79 -4.72 -6.49
CA THR A 216 4.93 -4.71 -7.41
C THR A 216 6.13 -4.04 -6.78
N ALA A 217 7.31 -4.51 -7.15
CA ALA A 217 8.57 -3.84 -6.97
C ALA A 217 9.02 -3.30 -8.32
N ASP A 218 9.40 -2.04 -8.39
CA ASP A 218 9.86 -1.37 -9.62
C ASP A 218 11.23 -0.75 -9.41
N SER A 219 12.11 -0.89 -10.41
CA SER A 219 13.42 -0.25 -10.42
C SER A 219 13.32 1.20 -10.94
N ALA A 220 14.36 2.00 -10.67
CA ALA A 220 14.50 3.31 -11.30
C ALA A 220 14.63 3.20 -12.82
N ALA A 221 14.33 4.30 -13.52
CA ALA A 221 14.49 4.38 -14.97
C ALA A 221 15.95 4.08 -15.38
N GLY A 222 16.12 3.14 -16.31
CA GLY A 222 17.44 2.72 -16.80
C GLY A 222 18.15 1.68 -15.92
N THR A 223 17.52 1.20 -14.84
CA THR A 223 18.02 0.12 -14.00
C THR A 223 17.11 -1.11 -14.07
N THR A 224 17.52 -2.20 -13.46
CA THR A 224 16.72 -3.43 -13.31
C THR A 224 16.80 -3.92 -11.88
N LEU A 225 15.76 -4.57 -11.41
CA LEU A 225 15.80 -5.29 -10.14
C LEU A 225 16.75 -6.47 -10.25
N THR A 226 17.58 -6.68 -9.23
CA THR A 226 18.47 -7.85 -9.13
C THR A 226 17.99 -8.85 -8.10
N GLY A 227 17.23 -8.41 -7.09
CA GLY A 227 16.67 -9.26 -6.06
C GLY A 227 15.41 -8.71 -5.45
N VAL A 228 14.46 -9.62 -5.18
CA VAL A 228 13.23 -9.33 -4.44
C VAL A 228 13.07 -10.41 -3.39
N GLN A 229 12.83 -10.01 -2.15
CA GLN A 229 12.63 -10.91 -1.04
C GLN A 229 11.42 -10.51 -0.21
N VAL A 230 10.66 -11.50 0.21
CA VAL A 230 9.65 -11.37 1.26
C VAL A 230 10.06 -12.25 2.44
N ALA A 231 9.96 -11.73 3.66
CA ALA A 231 10.26 -12.50 4.86
C ALA A 231 9.23 -12.24 5.97
N VAL A 232 9.09 -13.22 6.83
CA VAL A 232 8.36 -13.11 8.10
C VAL A 232 9.35 -13.41 9.22
N LEU A 233 9.47 -12.50 10.18
CA LEU A 233 10.33 -12.62 11.33
C LEU A 233 9.46 -12.83 12.60
N ASP A 234 9.99 -13.57 13.56
CA ASP A 234 9.36 -13.69 14.88
C ASP A 234 9.72 -12.50 15.80
N ALA A 235 9.16 -12.47 16.99
CA ALA A 235 9.41 -11.42 18.00
C ALA A 235 10.88 -11.34 18.49
N ALA A 236 11.72 -12.28 18.09
CA ALA A 236 13.16 -12.29 18.35
C ALA A 236 13.99 -11.99 17.08
N ASP A 237 13.35 -11.39 16.05
CA ASP A 237 13.92 -11.03 14.75
C ASP A 237 14.51 -12.22 13.97
N ARG A 238 14.09 -13.43 14.26
CA ARG A 238 14.52 -14.62 13.52
C ARG A 238 13.57 -14.83 12.33
N THR A 239 14.12 -15.02 11.15
CA THR A 239 13.34 -15.37 9.97
C THR A 239 12.67 -16.73 10.18
N VAL A 240 11.35 -16.77 10.19
CA VAL A 240 10.54 -17.99 10.30
C VAL A 240 10.02 -18.46 8.95
N GLN A 241 9.83 -17.55 8.00
CA GLN A 241 9.52 -17.84 6.60
C GLN A 241 10.20 -16.83 5.69
N SER A 242 10.62 -17.25 4.51
CA SER A 242 11.13 -16.35 3.49
C SER A 242 10.94 -16.91 2.10
N ALA A 243 10.77 -16.02 1.14
CA ALA A 243 10.74 -16.28 -0.29
C ALA A 243 11.60 -15.24 -0.99
N ALA A 244 12.37 -15.65 -1.99
CA ALA A 244 13.20 -14.72 -2.73
C ALA A 244 13.26 -15.10 -4.21
N ALA A 245 13.39 -14.09 -5.07
CA ALA A 245 13.64 -14.25 -6.49
C ALA A 245 14.83 -13.38 -6.92
N GLN A 246 15.66 -13.92 -7.80
CA GLN A 246 16.59 -13.12 -8.59
C GLN A 246 15.91 -12.78 -9.92
N THR A 247 16.04 -11.55 -10.36
CA THR A 247 15.43 -11.07 -11.59
C THR A 247 16.38 -10.11 -12.31
N ASN A 248 16.08 -9.81 -13.55
CA ASN A 248 16.75 -8.77 -14.32
C ASN A 248 15.70 -7.96 -15.09
N ALA A 249 14.57 -7.69 -14.43
CA ALA A 249 13.44 -6.98 -15.00
C ALA A 249 13.30 -5.60 -14.34
N ALA A 250 12.68 -4.66 -15.04
CA ALA A 250 12.37 -3.34 -14.48
C ALA A 250 11.30 -3.40 -13.39
N ALA A 251 10.45 -4.44 -13.40
CA ALA A 251 9.38 -4.65 -12.43
C ALA A 251 9.27 -6.14 -12.05
N PHE A 252 8.76 -6.41 -10.84
CA PHE A 252 8.53 -7.75 -10.32
C PHE A 252 7.24 -7.80 -9.50
N SER A 253 6.38 -8.77 -9.77
CA SER A 253 5.15 -9.00 -9.01
C SER A 253 5.42 -9.84 -7.77
N LEU A 254 5.08 -9.35 -6.59
CA LEU A 254 5.21 -10.11 -5.34
C LEU A 254 4.34 -11.36 -5.32
N ASN A 255 3.29 -11.42 -6.13
CA ASN A 255 2.44 -12.60 -6.28
C ASN A 255 3.22 -13.84 -6.75
N GLU A 256 4.34 -13.66 -7.44
CA GLU A 256 5.22 -14.77 -7.86
C GLU A 256 5.86 -15.51 -6.67
N LEU A 257 5.93 -14.86 -5.50
CA LEU A 257 6.45 -15.43 -4.26
C LEU A 257 5.35 -16.00 -3.35
N ASP A 258 4.07 -15.81 -3.68
CA ASP A 258 2.93 -16.10 -2.81
C ASP A 258 2.91 -17.56 -2.32
N SER A 259 3.19 -18.52 -3.20
CA SER A 259 3.17 -19.94 -2.84
C SER A 259 4.23 -20.38 -1.82
N GLN A 260 5.23 -19.53 -1.57
CA GLN A 260 6.36 -19.82 -0.69
C GLN A 260 6.18 -19.24 0.72
N ILE A 261 5.23 -18.31 0.91
CA ILE A 261 4.91 -17.70 2.21
C ILE A 261 3.55 -18.24 2.68
N ARG A 262 3.55 -18.93 3.81
CA ARG A 262 2.39 -19.63 4.34
C ARG A 262 1.95 -19.07 5.67
N PHE A 263 1.30 -17.91 5.65
CA PHE A 263 0.82 -17.26 6.87
C PHE A 263 -0.04 -18.16 7.77
N GLY A 264 -0.83 -19.08 7.16
CA GLY A 264 -1.69 -20.00 7.91
C GLY A 264 -0.96 -21.05 8.74
N GLU A 265 0.34 -21.24 8.52
CA GLU A 265 1.19 -22.15 9.29
C GLU A 265 1.86 -21.46 10.48
N LEU A 266 1.73 -20.12 10.61
CA LEU A 266 2.31 -19.38 11.72
C LEU A 266 1.52 -19.64 13.01
N PRO A 267 2.20 -19.98 14.13
CA PRO A 267 1.59 -20.00 15.45
C PRO A 267 1.02 -18.62 15.88
N GLU A 268 0.16 -18.61 16.87
CA GLU A 268 -0.26 -17.35 17.49
C GLU A 268 0.93 -16.60 18.07
N GLY A 269 1.01 -15.28 17.82
CA GLY A 269 2.13 -14.47 18.23
C GLY A 269 2.26 -13.16 17.48
N SER A 270 3.34 -12.44 17.77
CA SER A 270 3.73 -11.21 17.07
C SER A 270 4.84 -11.49 16.09
N TYR A 271 4.74 -10.88 14.92
CA TYR A 271 5.64 -11.08 13.78
C TYR A 271 5.90 -9.76 13.08
N THR A 272 6.98 -9.71 12.29
CA THR A 272 7.27 -8.63 11.36
C THR A 272 7.21 -9.18 9.93
N TYR A 273 6.40 -8.57 9.09
CA TYR A 273 6.38 -8.79 7.64
C TYR A 273 7.38 -7.84 6.98
N MET A 274 8.22 -8.33 6.08
CA MET A 274 9.26 -7.54 5.43
C MET A 274 9.28 -7.81 3.93
N VAL A 275 9.47 -6.77 3.13
CA VAL A 275 9.79 -6.83 1.70
C VAL A 275 11.08 -6.06 1.46
N LEU A 276 12.06 -6.71 0.87
CA LEU A 276 13.36 -6.13 0.50
C LEU A 276 13.55 -6.26 -1.01
N VAL A 277 13.90 -5.19 -1.66
CA VAL A 277 14.23 -5.16 -3.08
C VAL A 277 15.60 -4.52 -3.30
N THR A 278 16.31 -5.00 -4.31
CA THR A 278 17.64 -4.49 -4.69
C THR A 278 17.70 -4.35 -6.20
N ASP A 279 18.33 -3.30 -6.69
CA ASP A 279 18.51 -3.05 -8.11
C ASP A 279 19.94 -3.33 -8.60
N SER A 280 20.15 -3.12 -9.91
CA SER A 280 21.45 -3.33 -10.59
C SER A 280 22.53 -2.31 -10.21
N THR A 281 22.19 -1.22 -9.53
CA THR A 281 23.15 -0.26 -8.98
C THR A 281 23.59 -0.64 -7.56
N GLY A 282 22.91 -1.61 -6.94
CA GLY A 282 23.08 -2.01 -5.57
C GLY A 282 22.26 -1.19 -4.57
N GLU A 283 21.40 -0.29 -5.04
CA GLU A 283 20.42 0.39 -4.22
C GLU A 283 19.41 -0.63 -3.68
N SER A 284 18.96 -0.45 -2.43
CA SER A 284 18.00 -1.34 -1.80
C SER A 284 16.90 -0.54 -1.11
N LEU A 285 15.67 -1.05 -1.21
CA LEU A 285 14.49 -0.53 -0.52
C LEU A 285 13.91 -1.63 0.37
N CYS A 286 13.69 -1.33 1.64
CA CYS A 286 13.09 -2.24 2.60
C CYS A 286 11.80 -1.65 3.16
N PHE A 287 10.71 -2.41 3.06
CA PHE A 287 9.47 -2.18 3.79
C PHE A 287 9.34 -3.21 4.91
N ALA A 288 8.97 -2.78 6.11
CA ALA A 288 8.68 -3.68 7.22
C ALA A 288 7.46 -3.20 8.01
N SER A 289 6.65 -4.13 8.49
CA SER A 289 5.47 -3.85 9.31
C SER A 289 5.19 -4.98 10.28
N ASP A 290 4.88 -4.63 11.52
CA ASP A 290 4.49 -5.60 12.55
C ASP A 290 3.05 -6.07 12.32
N PHE A 291 2.80 -7.33 12.65
CA PHE A 291 1.48 -7.92 12.63
C PHE A 291 1.32 -8.98 13.73
N THR A 292 0.10 -9.39 13.97
CA THR A 292 -0.21 -10.46 14.91
C THR A 292 -0.87 -11.65 14.21
N VAL A 293 -0.63 -12.85 14.72
CA VAL A 293 -1.44 -14.04 14.43
C VAL A 293 -2.28 -14.34 15.66
N SER A 294 -3.60 -14.33 15.51
CA SER A 294 -4.52 -14.50 16.64
C SER A 294 -5.85 -15.11 16.19
N GLY A 295 -6.76 -15.40 17.12
CA GLY A 295 -8.13 -15.83 16.81
C GLY A 295 -9.01 -14.76 16.15
N SER A 296 -8.56 -13.50 16.04
CA SER A 296 -9.28 -12.40 15.41
C SER A 296 -9.32 -12.53 13.89
N ALA A 297 -10.28 -11.87 13.23
CA ALA A 297 -10.40 -11.89 11.77
C ALA A 297 -9.15 -11.30 11.09
N ASN A 298 -8.89 -11.75 9.84
CA ASN A 298 -7.83 -11.17 9.02
C ASN A 298 -8.04 -9.67 8.84
N SER A 299 -6.97 -8.92 9.01
CA SER A 299 -6.89 -7.49 8.71
C SER A 299 -5.60 -7.22 7.97
N THR A 300 -5.71 -6.51 6.85
CA THR A 300 -4.57 -6.17 5.99
C THR A 300 -4.62 -4.69 5.61
N GLN A 301 -3.46 -4.14 5.30
CA GLN A 301 -3.30 -2.80 4.74
C GLN A 301 -2.47 -2.88 3.47
N THR A 302 -2.38 -1.76 2.75
CA THR A 302 -1.60 -1.67 1.51
C THR A 302 -0.59 -0.55 1.63
N TYR A 303 0.66 -0.84 1.30
CA TYR A 303 1.77 0.11 1.28
C TYR A 303 2.07 0.58 -0.14
N TRP A 304 2.41 1.85 -0.25
CA TRP A 304 2.85 2.52 -1.46
C TRP A 304 4.07 3.37 -1.12
N SER A 305 5.18 3.16 -1.83
CA SER A 305 6.27 4.11 -1.75
C SER A 305 5.91 5.33 -2.59
N VAL A 306 5.56 6.41 -1.93
CA VAL A 306 5.19 7.67 -2.55
C VAL A 306 6.35 8.64 -2.41
N LYS A 307 6.75 9.29 -3.52
CA LYS A 307 7.53 10.52 -3.41
C LYS A 307 6.66 11.57 -2.70
N ASP A 308 7.08 12.06 -1.53
CA ASP A 308 6.41 13.22 -0.99
C ASP A 308 6.68 14.45 -1.87
N ALA A 309 5.69 15.34 -1.98
CA ALA A 309 5.75 16.52 -2.84
C ALA A 309 6.88 17.49 -2.48
N GLU A 310 7.48 17.36 -1.31
CA GLU A 310 8.56 18.20 -0.82
C GLU A 310 9.94 17.53 -0.85
N GLY A 311 10.02 16.25 -1.21
CA GLY A 311 11.29 15.52 -1.35
C GLY A 311 12.07 15.33 -0.05
N THR A 312 11.48 15.67 1.12
CA THR A 312 12.30 16.01 2.27
C THR A 312 12.17 15.09 3.47
N LYS A 313 11.01 14.54 3.78
CA LYS A 313 10.89 13.76 5.02
C LYS A 313 11.03 12.26 4.79
N LEU A 314 10.38 11.71 3.78
CA LEU A 314 10.49 10.28 3.48
C LEU A 314 11.86 9.95 2.88
N GLN A 315 12.37 10.78 1.96
CA GLN A 315 13.72 10.61 1.41
C GLN A 315 14.83 10.84 2.45
N GLN A 316 14.65 11.74 3.42
CA GLN A 316 15.60 11.88 4.53
C GLN A 316 15.52 10.68 5.48
N THR A 317 14.35 10.11 5.69
CA THR A 317 14.19 8.88 6.47
C THR A 317 14.75 7.68 5.69
N VAL A 318 14.52 7.59 4.40
CA VAL A 318 15.11 6.57 3.51
C VAL A 318 16.62 6.79 3.39
N LYS A 319 17.14 8.01 3.20
CA LYS A 319 18.59 8.30 3.20
C LYS A 319 19.26 8.07 4.55
N GLN A 320 18.58 8.35 5.66
CA GLN A 320 19.07 7.96 6.99
C GLN A 320 19.06 6.44 7.17
N MET A 321 18.09 5.72 6.58
CA MET A 321 18.10 4.27 6.50
C MET A 321 19.20 3.78 5.54
N GLU A 322 19.45 4.42 4.40
CA GLU A 322 20.53 4.08 3.47
C GLU A 322 21.91 4.17 4.12
N THR A 323 22.18 5.25 4.88
CA THR A 323 23.44 5.37 5.63
C THR A 323 23.58 4.33 6.74
N THR A 324 22.46 3.82 7.24
CA THR A 324 22.41 2.76 8.26
C THR A 324 22.43 1.38 7.59
N VAL A 325 21.84 1.25 6.40
CA VAL A 325 21.79 0.03 5.57
C VAL A 325 23.14 -0.20 4.86
N GLU A 326 23.94 0.82 4.54
CA GLU A 326 25.31 0.60 4.06
C GLU A 326 26.16 -0.16 5.09
N THR A 327 25.93 0.06 6.38
CA THR A 327 26.57 -0.74 7.44
C THR A 327 25.91 -2.13 7.61
N ALA A 328 24.64 -2.28 7.27
CA ALA A 328 23.92 -3.55 7.27
C ALA A 328 24.04 -4.30 5.93
N ALA A 329 24.26 -3.61 4.81
CA ALA A 329 24.42 -4.21 3.48
C ALA A 329 25.68 -5.08 3.38
N GLU A 330 26.75 -4.76 4.12
CA GLU A 330 27.88 -5.67 4.29
C GLU A 330 27.47 -6.95 5.01
N SER A 331 26.58 -6.85 6.00
CA SER A 331 25.96 -7.99 6.70
C SER A 331 24.97 -8.73 5.81
N THR A 332 24.19 -8.03 5.02
CA THR A 332 23.17 -8.59 4.11
C THR A 332 23.82 -9.25 2.88
N LYS A 333 24.89 -8.67 2.30
CA LYS A 333 25.73 -9.35 1.28
C LYS A 333 26.33 -10.65 1.79
N SER A 334 26.81 -10.67 3.04
CA SER A 334 27.27 -11.88 3.69
C SER A 334 26.16 -12.91 3.92
N TRP A 335 24.96 -12.46 4.18
CA TRP A 335 23.78 -13.31 4.37
C TRP A 335 23.24 -13.85 3.04
N PHE A 336 23.16 -13.01 1.98
CA PHE A 336 22.85 -13.46 0.61
C PHE A 336 23.87 -14.48 0.10
N ALA A 337 25.17 -14.26 0.33
CA ALA A 337 26.21 -15.22 -0.03
C ALA A 337 26.07 -16.56 0.72
N LYS A 338 25.50 -16.56 1.93
CA LYS A 338 25.22 -17.79 2.69
C LYS A 338 23.95 -18.53 2.27
N LEU A 339 23.00 -17.83 1.64
CA LEU A 339 21.73 -18.43 1.15
C LEU A 339 21.86 -19.01 -0.25
N PHE A 340 22.78 -18.48 -1.06
CA PHE A 340 22.91 -18.82 -2.49
C PHE A 340 24.33 -19.29 -2.89
N GLY A 341 25.24 -19.47 -1.91
CA GLY A 341 26.63 -19.98 -2.10
C GLY A 341 26.78 -21.46 -1.72
#